data_56e08c0877a0d438f213ed1d2eb8b822
#
_entry.id   56e08c0877a0d438f213ed1d2eb8b822
#
_cell.length_a   1.000
_cell.length_b   1.000
_cell.length_c   1.000
_cell.angle_alpha   90.00
_cell.angle_beta   90.00
_cell.angle_gamma   90.00
#
_symmetry.space_group_name_H-M   'P 1'
#
loop_
_entity.id
_entity.type
_entity.pdbx_description
1 polymer ?
#
loop_
_entity_poly.entity_id
_entity_poly.type
_entity_poly.pdbx_seq_one_letter_code
_entity_poly.pdbx_strand_id
1 'polypeptide(L)'
;MTTATEGIRPVVAVLYREALPPRLAEIEEIANVRLTTADGLAEALDGADVLYQWHSFSPALHENWVAAKSVQWVHVSAAGVSQLLFDELIRSDIVYTNSRGVLSRAIAEFALGFVLDMAKDAQTSFRLQQQHRWQHRVTRKIRGQSALVVGTGSIGREIARLFRAVGMEVNGAGRSSRAGDDDFHRIHSSKDLTRIVGDYDYLVSAAPLTAETRGLVSANVLAAMSPTARLINVGRGELVDTCALTEALASGSIAGAALDVVDPEPLPDEHGLWGMDNVIITPHMSGDTEDYLDDLGRLFVDNLRRFCRGEPLENIVDKTLGFVTAS
;
A
#
# COMPACT_ATOMS: atom_id res chain seq x y z
N MET A 1 32.94 -34.04 -13.39
CA MET A 1 31.54 -34.31 -13.76
C MET A 1 30.77 -34.49 -12.45
N THR A 2 30.25 -33.40 -11.91
CA THR A 2 29.45 -33.40 -10.67
C THR A 2 28.02 -33.56 -11.13
N THR A 3 27.43 -34.71 -10.84
CA THR A 3 26.01 -34.98 -11.06
C THR A 3 25.22 -33.99 -10.21
N ALA A 4 24.53 -33.06 -10.87
CA ALA A 4 23.46 -32.29 -10.24
C ALA A 4 22.45 -33.30 -9.68
N THR A 5 22.27 -33.33 -8.37
CA THR A 5 21.12 -33.97 -7.74
C THR A 5 19.90 -33.28 -8.33
N GLU A 6 19.11 -34.00 -9.13
CA GLU A 6 17.77 -33.58 -9.55
C GLU A 6 16.93 -33.44 -8.26
N GLY A 7 16.90 -32.22 -7.72
CA GLY A 7 16.02 -31.88 -6.59
C GLY A 7 14.58 -32.01 -7.05
N ILE A 8 13.75 -32.61 -6.21
CA ILE A 8 12.30 -32.72 -6.46
C ILE A 8 11.78 -31.28 -6.69
N ARG A 9 11.21 -31.05 -7.90
CA ARG A 9 10.62 -29.75 -8.24
C ARG A 9 9.39 -29.53 -7.35
N PRO A 10 9.29 -28.39 -6.66
CA PRO A 10 8.13 -28.14 -5.81
C PRO A 10 6.84 -28.04 -6.63
N VAL A 11 5.73 -28.40 -6.01
CA VAL A 11 4.40 -28.21 -6.58
C VAL A 11 3.88 -26.83 -6.17
N VAL A 12 3.58 -25.96 -7.14
CA VAL A 12 3.06 -24.62 -6.93
C VAL A 12 1.62 -24.54 -7.42
N ALA A 13 0.68 -24.37 -6.49
CA ALA A 13 -0.68 -23.99 -6.81
C ALA A 13 -0.73 -22.48 -7.10
N VAL A 14 -1.22 -22.07 -8.27
CA VAL A 14 -1.36 -20.66 -8.66
C VAL A 14 -2.85 -20.31 -8.67
N LEU A 15 -3.27 -19.52 -7.69
CA LEU A 15 -4.64 -19.04 -7.61
C LEU A 15 -4.80 -17.77 -8.44
N TYR A 16 -5.53 -17.85 -9.53
CA TYR A 16 -5.83 -16.71 -10.40
C TYR A 16 -7.35 -16.49 -10.56
N ARG A 17 -7.77 -15.36 -11.13
CA ARG A 17 -9.18 -15.06 -11.42
C ARG A 17 -9.43 -14.93 -12.92
N GLU A 18 -8.92 -13.88 -13.54
CA GLU A 18 -9.16 -13.56 -14.96
C GLU A 18 -7.87 -13.69 -15.78
N ALA A 19 -6.77 -13.16 -15.27
CA ALA A 19 -5.47 -13.18 -15.93
C ALA A 19 -4.47 -14.04 -15.18
N LEU A 20 -3.66 -14.79 -15.92
CA LEU A 20 -2.54 -15.53 -15.36
C LEU A 20 -1.41 -14.58 -14.94
N PRO A 21 -0.59 -14.96 -13.95
CA PRO A 21 0.56 -14.13 -13.57
C PRO A 21 1.55 -14.03 -14.75
N PRO A 22 2.17 -12.88 -14.95
CA PRO A 22 3.34 -12.74 -15.79
C PRO A 22 4.45 -13.71 -15.32
N ARG A 23 5.37 -14.04 -16.23
CA ARG A 23 6.49 -14.96 -15.96
C ARG A 23 6.08 -16.39 -15.58
N LEU A 24 4.86 -16.80 -15.96
CA LEU A 24 4.39 -18.17 -15.70
C LEU A 24 5.36 -19.21 -16.28
N ALA A 25 5.91 -18.99 -17.46
CA ALA A 25 6.90 -19.88 -18.08
C ALA A 25 8.16 -20.05 -17.21
N GLU A 26 8.65 -18.97 -16.55
CA GLU A 26 9.78 -19.06 -15.62
C GLU A 26 9.42 -19.87 -14.36
N ILE A 27 8.18 -19.77 -13.90
CA ILE A 27 7.68 -20.58 -12.77
C ILE A 27 7.64 -22.06 -13.17
N GLU A 28 7.13 -22.36 -14.37
CA GLU A 28 7.05 -23.72 -14.95
C GLU A 28 8.44 -24.35 -15.20
N GLU A 29 9.48 -23.56 -15.43
CA GLU A 29 10.86 -24.04 -15.50
C GLU A 29 11.39 -24.53 -14.14
N ILE A 30 10.91 -23.94 -13.04
CA ILE A 30 11.40 -24.18 -11.68
C ILE A 30 10.53 -25.21 -10.94
N ALA A 31 9.21 -25.21 -11.18
CA ALA A 31 8.22 -25.92 -10.37
C ALA A 31 7.21 -26.70 -11.23
N ASN A 32 6.48 -27.62 -10.59
CA ASN A 32 5.30 -28.24 -11.17
C ASN A 32 4.09 -27.35 -10.87
N VAL A 33 3.55 -26.66 -11.87
CA VAL A 33 2.49 -25.65 -11.69
C VAL A 33 1.11 -26.30 -11.79
N ARG A 34 0.23 -25.94 -10.88
CA ARG A 34 -1.21 -26.21 -10.91
C ARG A 34 -1.97 -24.89 -10.95
N LEU A 35 -2.53 -24.57 -12.11
CA LEU A 35 -3.36 -23.36 -12.28
C LEU A 35 -4.76 -23.64 -11.75
N THR A 36 -5.30 -22.73 -10.94
CA THR A 36 -6.63 -22.89 -10.35
C THR A 36 -7.34 -21.57 -10.11
N THR A 37 -8.66 -21.59 -10.20
CA THR A 37 -9.53 -20.54 -9.66
C THR A 37 -9.93 -20.89 -8.23
N ALA A 38 -10.73 -20.04 -7.58
CA ALA A 38 -11.19 -20.28 -6.21
C ALA A 38 -11.93 -21.62 -6.06
N ASP A 39 -12.75 -22.01 -7.03
CA ASP A 39 -13.56 -23.23 -6.97
C ASP A 39 -12.72 -24.53 -7.00
N GLY A 40 -11.57 -24.51 -7.67
CA GLY A 40 -10.67 -25.69 -7.77
C GLY A 40 -9.53 -25.67 -6.75
N LEU A 41 -9.49 -24.69 -5.84
CA LEU A 41 -8.33 -24.49 -4.97
C LEU A 41 -8.06 -25.66 -4.04
N ALA A 42 -9.09 -26.33 -3.51
CA ALA A 42 -8.92 -27.48 -2.63
C ALA A 42 -8.14 -28.62 -3.31
N GLU A 43 -8.47 -28.92 -4.57
CA GLU A 43 -7.78 -29.95 -5.35
C GLU A 43 -6.34 -29.54 -5.69
N ALA A 44 -6.13 -28.28 -6.05
CA ALA A 44 -4.82 -27.76 -6.39
C ALA A 44 -3.86 -27.73 -5.19
N LEU A 45 -4.37 -27.56 -3.97
CA LEU A 45 -3.58 -27.55 -2.73
C LEU A 45 -3.20 -28.95 -2.23
N ASP A 46 -3.89 -30.00 -2.64
CA ASP A 46 -3.57 -31.35 -2.21
C ASP A 46 -2.17 -31.78 -2.67
N GLY A 47 -1.25 -31.93 -1.72
CA GLY A 47 0.16 -32.20 -1.99
C GLY A 47 0.95 -31.03 -2.64
N ALA A 48 0.43 -29.80 -2.61
CA ALA A 48 1.20 -28.64 -3.02
C ALA A 48 2.15 -28.16 -1.91
N ASP A 49 3.35 -27.72 -2.31
CA ASP A 49 4.35 -27.14 -1.41
C ASP A 49 4.16 -25.63 -1.23
N VAL A 50 3.69 -24.97 -2.29
CA VAL A 50 3.58 -23.51 -2.37
C VAL A 50 2.22 -23.10 -2.91
N LEU A 51 1.62 -22.09 -2.30
CA LEU A 51 0.49 -21.35 -2.89
C LEU A 51 0.98 -19.98 -3.37
N TYR A 52 0.86 -19.72 -4.66
CA TYR A 52 0.98 -18.39 -5.24
C TYR A 52 -0.40 -17.76 -5.39
N GLN A 53 -0.78 -16.90 -4.46
CA GLN A 53 -2.06 -16.19 -4.47
C GLN A 53 -1.94 -14.95 -5.37
N TRP A 54 -2.05 -15.18 -6.68
CA TRP A 54 -2.04 -14.12 -7.70
C TRP A 54 -3.34 -13.30 -7.64
N HIS A 55 -4.49 -13.95 -7.45
CA HIS A 55 -5.75 -13.29 -7.07
C HIS A 55 -5.63 -12.79 -5.62
N SER A 56 -5.02 -11.62 -5.45
CA SER A 56 -4.46 -11.13 -4.20
C SER A 56 -5.43 -11.09 -3.02
N PHE A 57 -6.69 -10.69 -3.24
CA PHE A 57 -7.67 -10.51 -2.17
C PHE A 57 -8.73 -11.62 -2.11
N SER A 58 -8.45 -12.79 -2.69
CA SER A 58 -9.36 -13.93 -2.62
C SER A 58 -9.42 -14.50 -1.19
N PRO A 59 -10.62 -14.76 -0.65
CA PRO A 59 -10.78 -15.48 0.62
C PRO A 59 -10.58 -17.00 0.49
N ALA A 60 -10.35 -17.50 -0.73
CA ALA A 60 -10.38 -18.92 -1.05
C ALA A 60 -9.41 -19.76 -0.22
N LEU A 61 -8.23 -19.24 0.19
CA LEU A 61 -7.34 -19.98 1.08
C LEU A 61 -7.98 -20.26 2.43
N HIS A 62 -8.69 -19.30 3.02
CA HIS A 62 -9.41 -19.50 4.28
C HIS A 62 -10.53 -20.53 4.12
N GLU A 63 -11.32 -20.42 3.05
CA GLU A 63 -12.43 -21.32 2.75
C GLU A 63 -11.96 -22.77 2.50
N ASN A 64 -10.74 -22.94 1.99
CA ASN A 64 -10.14 -24.24 1.66
C ASN A 64 -8.97 -24.62 2.59
N TRP A 65 -8.90 -24.05 3.79
CA TRP A 65 -7.77 -24.24 4.71
C TRP A 65 -7.42 -25.70 5.01
N VAL A 66 -8.43 -26.56 5.13
CA VAL A 66 -8.24 -27.99 5.43
C VAL A 66 -7.42 -28.70 4.34
N ALA A 67 -7.43 -28.21 3.11
CA ALA A 67 -6.67 -28.76 1.99
C ALA A 67 -5.20 -28.30 1.97
N ALA A 68 -4.84 -27.25 2.71
CA ALA A 68 -3.50 -26.65 2.69
C ALA A 68 -2.46 -27.36 3.58
N LYS A 69 -2.67 -28.66 3.92
CA LYS A 69 -1.85 -29.41 4.89
C LYS A 69 -0.39 -29.58 4.50
N SER A 70 -0.08 -29.64 3.21
CA SER A 70 1.27 -29.81 2.66
C SER A 70 1.96 -28.48 2.36
N VAL A 71 1.19 -27.37 2.35
CA VAL A 71 1.71 -26.05 1.98
C VAL A 71 2.70 -25.56 3.03
N GLN A 72 3.90 -25.23 2.57
CA GLN A 72 4.98 -24.69 3.39
C GLN A 72 5.11 -23.18 3.25
N TRP A 73 4.73 -22.64 2.09
CA TRP A 73 4.86 -21.24 1.77
C TRP A 73 3.66 -20.70 0.97
N VAL A 74 3.16 -19.56 1.40
CA VAL A 74 2.15 -18.76 0.67
C VAL A 74 2.77 -17.42 0.29
N HIS A 75 2.69 -17.05 -0.98
CA HIS A 75 3.01 -15.71 -1.46
C HIS A 75 1.77 -15.02 -1.99
N VAL A 76 1.56 -13.77 -1.59
CA VAL A 76 0.45 -12.95 -2.08
C VAL A 76 0.94 -11.75 -2.87
N SER A 77 0.34 -11.51 -4.05
CA SER A 77 0.65 -10.40 -4.96
C SER A 77 0.04 -9.07 -4.48
N ALA A 78 0.21 -8.75 -3.20
CA ALA A 78 -0.20 -7.49 -2.60
C ALA A 78 0.81 -7.07 -1.53
N ALA A 79 0.95 -5.77 -1.31
CA ALA A 79 1.80 -5.25 -0.22
C ALA A 79 1.06 -5.30 1.14
N GLY A 80 -0.23 -4.97 1.18
CA GLY A 80 -1.06 -5.02 2.38
C GLY A 80 -1.82 -6.34 2.49
N VAL A 81 -1.70 -7.04 3.63
CA VAL A 81 -2.22 -8.40 3.79
C VAL A 81 -3.15 -8.57 5.00
N SER A 82 -3.43 -7.52 5.74
CA SER A 82 -4.20 -7.59 6.99
C SER A 82 -5.58 -8.24 6.85
N GLN A 83 -6.24 -8.07 5.70
CA GLN A 83 -7.56 -8.66 5.39
C GLN A 83 -7.49 -10.15 5.03
N LEU A 84 -6.30 -10.69 4.77
CA LEU A 84 -6.08 -12.08 4.33
C LEU A 84 -5.63 -12.99 5.48
N LEU A 85 -5.30 -12.41 6.62
CA LEU A 85 -4.86 -13.15 7.79
C LEU A 85 -6.09 -13.63 8.58
N PHE A 86 -6.08 -14.91 8.92
CA PHE A 86 -7.07 -15.56 9.75
C PHE A 86 -6.39 -16.46 10.80
N ASP A 87 -7.10 -16.81 11.83
CA ASP A 87 -6.56 -17.43 13.04
C ASP A 87 -5.72 -18.67 12.78
N GLU A 88 -6.18 -19.55 11.88
CA GLU A 88 -5.48 -20.81 11.57
C GLU A 88 -4.17 -20.54 10.82
N LEU A 89 -4.16 -19.60 9.85
CA LEU A 89 -2.95 -19.21 9.17
C LEU A 89 -1.95 -18.54 10.12
N ILE A 90 -2.43 -17.67 11.02
CA ILE A 90 -1.58 -17.00 12.01
C ILE A 90 -0.87 -18.02 12.91
N ARG A 91 -1.57 -19.08 13.34
CA ARG A 91 -1.02 -20.13 14.22
C ARG A 91 -0.22 -21.21 13.51
N SER A 92 -0.26 -21.26 12.18
CA SER A 92 0.45 -22.27 11.38
C SER A 92 1.95 -21.96 11.26
N ASP A 93 2.72 -22.98 10.87
CA ASP A 93 4.15 -22.84 10.52
C ASP A 93 4.35 -22.40 9.06
N ILE A 94 3.28 -22.21 8.28
CA ILE A 94 3.35 -21.75 6.90
C ILE A 94 4.04 -20.39 6.84
N VAL A 95 5.10 -20.30 6.05
CA VAL A 95 5.76 -19.01 5.76
C VAL A 95 4.82 -18.19 4.88
N TYR A 96 4.56 -16.95 5.27
CA TYR A 96 3.69 -16.06 4.52
C TYR A 96 4.49 -14.85 4.03
N THR A 97 4.53 -14.61 2.72
CA THR A 97 5.25 -13.49 2.13
C THR A 97 4.31 -12.63 1.30
N ASN A 98 4.65 -11.34 1.19
CA ASN A 98 3.90 -10.38 0.41
C ASN A 98 4.79 -9.62 -0.61
N SER A 99 4.17 -8.76 -1.39
CA SER A 99 4.87 -7.98 -2.42
C SER A 99 5.30 -6.59 -1.94
N ARG A 100 5.70 -6.46 -0.65
CA ARG A 100 6.25 -5.21 -0.11
C ARG A 100 7.43 -4.71 -0.95
N GLY A 101 7.46 -3.42 -1.21
CA GLY A 101 8.55 -2.77 -1.94
C GLY A 101 8.27 -2.59 -3.43
N VAL A 102 7.58 -3.53 -4.06
CA VAL A 102 7.30 -3.50 -5.51
C VAL A 102 6.57 -2.21 -5.91
N LEU A 103 5.50 -1.87 -5.21
CA LEU A 103 4.66 -0.71 -5.52
C LEU A 103 5.15 0.60 -4.85
N SER A 104 6.19 0.54 -4.01
CA SER A 104 6.55 1.66 -3.14
C SER A 104 6.93 2.91 -3.92
N ARG A 105 7.66 2.76 -5.01
CA ARG A 105 8.10 3.87 -5.87
C ARG A 105 6.93 4.51 -6.61
N ALA A 106 6.08 3.72 -7.22
CA ALA A 106 4.89 4.18 -7.93
C ALA A 106 3.94 4.98 -7.01
N ILE A 107 3.64 4.44 -5.82
CA ILE A 107 2.81 5.13 -4.82
C ILE A 107 3.46 6.45 -4.38
N ALA A 108 4.78 6.49 -4.22
CA ALA A 108 5.47 7.71 -3.82
C ALA A 108 5.43 8.78 -4.93
N GLU A 109 5.57 8.40 -6.19
CA GLU A 109 5.41 9.29 -7.34
C GLU A 109 3.98 9.81 -7.44
N PHE A 110 2.98 8.97 -7.19
CA PHE A 110 1.58 9.35 -7.15
C PHE A 110 1.31 10.38 -6.04
N ALA A 111 1.84 10.14 -4.82
CA ALA A 111 1.74 11.09 -3.71
C ALA A 111 2.40 12.44 -4.03
N LEU A 112 3.57 12.44 -4.70
CA LEU A 112 4.20 13.67 -5.17
C LEU A 112 3.36 14.37 -6.24
N GLY A 113 2.73 13.61 -7.14
CA GLY A 113 1.76 14.12 -8.12
C GLY A 113 0.63 14.88 -7.44
N PHE A 114 0.03 14.35 -6.38
CA PHE A 114 -0.98 15.02 -5.58
C PHE A 114 -0.48 16.31 -4.93
N VAL A 115 0.73 16.30 -4.35
CA VAL A 115 1.35 17.52 -3.79
C VAL A 115 1.48 18.60 -4.87
N LEU A 116 1.96 18.23 -6.05
CA LEU A 116 2.15 19.17 -7.17
C LEU A 116 0.81 19.67 -7.71
N ASP A 117 -0.16 18.78 -7.90
CA ASP A 117 -1.50 19.15 -8.37
C ASP A 117 -2.15 20.19 -7.43
N MET A 118 -2.18 19.90 -6.13
CA MET A 118 -2.74 20.81 -5.13
C MET A 118 -1.93 22.11 -5.00
N ALA A 119 -0.58 22.06 -5.06
CA ALA A 119 0.25 23.25 -4.94
C ALA A 119 0.14 24.16 -6.17
N LYS A 120 -0.08 23.59 -7.36
CA LYS A 120 -0.21 24.31 -8.63
C LYS A 120 -1.64 24.63 -9.00
N ASP A 121 -2.61 24.19 -8.20
CA ASP A 121 -4.03 24.39 -8.45
C ASP A 121 -4.41 23.90 -9.87
N ALA A 122 -3.92 22.68 -10.21
CA ALA A 122 -4.09 22.13 -11.55
C ALA A 122 -5.55 21.82 -11.85
N GLN A 123 -6.33 21.35 -10.85
CA GLN A 123 -7.77 21.09 -10.98
C GLN A 123 -8.53 22.33 -11.45
N THR A 124 -8.24 23.49 -10.89
CA THR A 124 -8.84 24.75 -11.37
C THR A 124 -8.38 25.10 -12.79
N SER A 125 -7.12 24.79 -13.15
CA SER A 125 -6.65 25.01 -14.52
C SER A 125 -7.41 24.14 -15.52
N PHE A 126 -7.65 22.86 -15.20
CA PHE A 126 -8.45 21.97 -16.04
C PHE A 126 -9.91 22.45 -16.18
N ARG A 127 -10.54 22.88 -15.08
CA ARG A 127 -11.91 23.43 -15.13
C ARG A 127 -12.00 24.70 -15.99
N LEU A 128 -11.04 25.62 -15.85
CA LEU A 128 -10.99 26.84 -16.66
C LEU A 128 -10.74 26.54 -18.14
N GLN A 129 -9.89 25.52 -18.44
CA GLN A 129 -9.66 25.05 -19.81
C GLN A 129 -10.97 24.54 -20.45
N GLN A 130 -11.75 23.71 -19.72
CA GLN A 130 -13.05 23.23 -20.21
C GLN A 130 -14.05 24.37 -20.47
N GLN A 131 -13.90 25.49 -19.75
CA GLN A 131 -14.74 26.68 -19.92
C GLN A 131 -14.15 27.66 -20.93
N HIS A 132 -13.06 27.35 -21.64
CA HIS A 132 -12.33 28.23 -22.54
C HIS A 132 -11.93 29.58 -21.89
N ARG A 133 -11.60 29.56 -20.58
CA ARG A 133 -11.25 30.74 -19.80
C ARG A 133 -9.75 30.84 -19.55
N TRP A 134 -9.14 31.88 -20.08
CA TRP A 134 -7.74 32.24 -19.81
C TRP A 134 -7.68 33.11 -18.55
N GLN A 135 -7.35 32.52 -17.40
CA GLN A 135 -7.28 33.25 -16.13
C GLN A 135 -5.93 33.03 -15.46
N HIS A 136 -5.15 34.09 -15.32
CA HIS A 136 -3.89 34.05 -14.56
C HIS A 136 -4.19 33.90 -13.05
N ARG A 137 -3.41 33.02 -12.38
CA ARG A 137 -3.50 32.78 -10.93
C ARG A 137 -2.10 32.64 -10.34
N VAL A 138 -1.95 32.96 -9.05
CA VAL A 138 -0.73 32.71 -8.27
C VAL A 138 -0.83 31.35 -7.60
N THR A 139 0.23 30.55 -7.70
CA THR A 139 0.31 29.21 -7.12
C THR A 139 1.41 29.12 -6.06
N ARG A 140 1.48 28.00 -5.34
CA ARG A 140 2.47 27.80 -4.26
C ARG A 140 3.72 27.09 -4.77
N LYS A 141 4.87 27.36 -4.15
CA LYS A 141 6.08 26.53 -4.25
C LYS A 141 5.99 25.43 -3.21
N ILE A 142 6.47 24.23 -3.55
CA ILE A 142 6.56 23.12 -2.60
C ILE A 142 7.91 23.09 -1.86
N ARG A 143 8.96 23.68 -2.44
CA ARG A 143 10.27 23.77 -1.79
C ARG A 143 10.16 24.55 -0.47
N GLY A 144 10.65 23.94 0.60
CA GLY A 144 10.60 24.46 1.96
C GLY A 144 9.27 24.22 2.68
N GLN A 145 8.28 23.59 2.02
CA GLN A 145 7.08 23.12 2.72
C GLN A 145 7.38 21.84 3.50
N SER A 146 6.62 21.62 4.56
CA SER A 146 6.78 20.51 5.49
C SER A 146 5.75 19.40 5.24
N ALA A 147 6.19 18.14 5.37
CA ALA A 147 5.33 16.98 5.32
C ALA A 147 5.54 16.05 6.52
N LEU A 148 4.45 15.56 7.09
CA LEU A 148 4.43 14.50 8.08
C LEU A 148 3.91 13.23 7.43
N VAL A 149 4.78 12.23 7.25
CA VAL A 149 4.45 10.93 6.65
C VAL A 149 4.13 9.93 7.76
N VAL A 150 2.86 9.53 7.86
CA VAL A 150 2.38 8.52 8.80
C VAL A 150 2.56 7.15 8.18
N GLY A 151 3.42 6.35 8.81
CA GLY A 151 3.91 5.08 8.26
C GLY A 151 5.34 5.21 7.74
N THR A 152 6.30 4.65 8.50
CA THR A 152 7.75 4.72 8.19
C THR A 152 8.28 3.42 7.57
N GLY A 153 7.40 2.69 6.87
CA GLY A 153 7.71 1.50 6.09
C GLY A 153 8.26 1.82 4.69
N SER A 154 8.29 0.85 3.79
CA SER A 154 8.84 1.01 2.44
C SER A 154 8.20 2.15 1.65
N ILE A 155 6.87 2.23 1.64
CA ILE A 155 6.13 3.29 0.93
C ILE A 155 6.44 4.67 1.54
N GLY A 156 6.31 4.81 2.87
CA GLY A 156 6.58 6.09 3.53
C GLY A 156 8.01 6.58 3.35
N ARG A 157 8.99 5.66 3.29
CA ARG A 157 10.39 6.00 3.01
C ARG A 157 10.59 6.50 1.57
N GLU A 158 9.98 5.84 0.58
CA GLU A 158 10.04 6.31 -0.81
C GLU A 158 9.36 7.68 -0.96
N ILE A 159 8.22 7.91 -0.31
CA ILE A 159 7.57 9.23 -0.26
C ILE A 159 8.53 10.26 0.33
N ALA A 160 9.16 9.95 1.47
CA ALA A 160 10.10 10.87 2.12
C ALA A 160 11.30 11.20 1.21
N ARG A 161 11.89 10.22 0.54
CA ARG A 161 13.00 10.43 -0.41
C ARG A 161 12.61 11.36 -1.55
N LEU A 162 11.45 11.12 -2.18
CA LEU A 162 10.98 11.96 -3.28
C LEU A 162 10.65 13.38 -2.83
N PHE A 163 9.96 13.54 -1.72
CA PHE A 163 9.61 14.86 -1.21
C PHE A 163 10.85 15.66 -0.81
N ARG A 164 11.84 15.02 -0.19
CA ARG A 164 13.13 15.65 0.11
C ARG A 164 13.91 16.00 -1.16
N ALA A 165 13.89 15.15 -2.18
CA ALA A 165 14.57 15.41 -3.45
C ALA A 165 14.04 16.67 -4.17
N VAL A 166 12.77 17.02 -3.96
CA VAL A 166 12.17 18.26 -4.48
C VAL A 166 12.25 19.45 -3.49
N GLY A 167 12.97 19.26 -2.37
CA GLY A 167 13.29 20.31 -1.41
C GLY A 167 12.24 20.56 -0.33
N MET A 168 11.38 19.57 -0.03
CA MET A 168 10.48 19.62 1.12
C MET A 168 11.19 19.14 2.40
N GLU A 169 10.69 19.57 3.57
CA GLU A 169 11.12 19.09 4.87
C GLU A 169 10.21 17.93 5.30
N VAL A 170 10.79 16.74 5.58
CA VAL A 170 10.00 15.55 5.82
C VAL A 170 10.32 14.90 7.15
N ASN A 171 9.27 14.77 7.98
CA ASN A 171 9.28 13.99 9.20
C ASN A 171 8.39 12.75 9.05
N GLY A 172 8.70 11.72 9.81
CA GLY A 172 7.88 10.52 9.90
C GLY A 172 7.04 10.48 11.16
N ALA A 173 5.94 9.71 11.13
CA ALA A 173 5.22 9.27 12.32
C ALA A 173 5.06 7.74 12.29
N GLY A 174 5.50 7.07 13.35
CA GLY A 174 5.50 5.62 13.49
C GLY A 174 5.09 5.17 14.89
N ARG A 175 5.25 3.90 15.21
CA ARG A 175 4.86 3.34 16.53
C ARG A 175 5.55 4.02 17.71
N SER A 176 6.78 4.46 17.56
CA SER A 176 7.57 5.11 18.60
C SER A 176 8.39 6.26 18.05
N SER A 177 8.61 7.28 18.90
CA SER A 177 9.50 8.38 18.59
C SER A 177 10.96 7.91 18.59
N ARG A 178 11.74 8.40 17.61
CA ARG A 178 13.18 8.19 17.53
C ARG A 178 13.87 9.31 16.76
N ALA A 179 15.18 9.35 16.83
CA ALA A 179 15.98 10.23 15.98
C ALA A 179 15.67 9.99 14.49
N GLY A 180 15.94 10.97 13.66
CA GLY A 180 15.87 10.83 12.21
C GLY A 180 16.86 9.82 11.67
N ASP A 181 16.68 9.51 10.40
CA ASP A 181 17.56 8.63 9.64
C ASP A 181 17.77 9.25 8.23
N ASP A 182 18.29 8.48 7.28
CA ASP A 182 18.58 8.98 5.93
C ASP A 182 17.33 9.49 5.19
N ASP A 183 16.14 9.00 5.55
CA ASP A 183 14.87 9.35 4.88
C ASP A 183 14.10 10.44 5.62
N PHE A 184 14.12 10.44 6.96
CA PHE A 184 13.34 11.35 7.80
C PHE A 184 14.24 12.22 8.68
N HIS A 185 13.95 13.51 8.79
CA HIS A 185 14.66 14.37 9.76
C HIS A 185 14.39 13.95 11.19
N ARG A 186 13.16 13.54 11.49
CA ARG A 186 12.73 13.00 12.77
C ARG A 186 11.58 12.03 12.58
N ILE A 187 11.45 11.04 13.48
CA ILE A 187 10.31 10.15 13.53
C ILE A 187 9.61 10.34 14.87
N HIS A 188 8.37 10.79 14.80
CA HIS A 188 7.48 10.98 15.96
C HIS A 188 6.69 9.71 16.26
N SER A 189 6.13 9.62 17.46
CA SER A 189 5.09 8.63 17.74
C SER A 189 3.79 9.04 17.07
N SER A 190 3.12 8.11 16.40
CA SER A 190 1.78 8.34 15.83
C SER A 190 0.72 8.68 16.90
N LYS A 191 0.97 8.33 18.15
CA LYS A 191 0.12 8.73 19.29
C LYS A 191 0.15 10.24 19.58
N ASP A 192 1.16 10.94 19.07
CA ASP A 192 1.35 12.38 19.26
C ASP A 192 0.76 13.21 18.10
N LEU A 193 0.10 12.61 17.12
CA LEU A 193 -0.36 13.29 15.89
C LEU A 193 -1.12 14.58 16.19
N THR A 194 -2.09 14.55 17.06
CA THR A 194 -2.91 15.73 17.42
C THR A 194 -2.07 16.91 17.93
N ARG A 195 -0.91 16.61 18.56
CA ARG A 195 -0.04 17.66 19.14
C ARG A 195 0.92 18.25 18.11
N ILE A 196 1.27 17.51 17.06
CA ILE A 196 2.34 17.89 16.14
C ILE A 196 1.84 18.26 14.74
N VAL A 197 0.65 17.79 14.33
CA VAL A 197 0.19 17.90 12.94
C VAL A 197 0.00 19.34 12.47
N GLY A 198 -0.27 20.27 13.39
CA GLY A 198 -0.45 21.70 13.09
C GLY A 198 0.79 22.39 12.49
N ASP A 199 1.98 21.80 12.66
CA ASP A 199 3.25 22.34 12.17
C ASP A 199 3.55 21.94 10.71
N TYR A 200 2.66 21.18 10.05
CA TYR A 200 2.91 20.62 8.74
C TYR A 200 1.94 21.14 7.67
N ASP A 201 2.48 21.37 6.46
CA ASP A 201 1.70 21.74 5.29
C ASP A 201 0.97 20.52 4.68
N TYR A 202 1.55 19.33 4.83
CA TYR A 202 0.98 18.07 4.34
C TYR A 202 1.02 16.99 5.40
N LEU A 203 -0.11 16.31 5.58
CA LEU A 203 -0.21 15.04 6.29
C LEU A 203 -0.38 13.93 5.26
N VAL A 204 0.56 12.98 5.20
CA VAL A 204 0.52 11.87 4.24
C VAL A 204 0.31 10.56 4.99
N SER A 205 -0.80 9.89 4.74
CA SER A 205 -1.13 8.61 5.34
C SER A 205 -0.66 7.47 4.43
N ALA A 206 0.30 6.67 4.91
CA ALA A 206 0.91 5.51 4.24
C ALA A 206 1.16 4.36 5.22
N ALA A 207 0.47 4.34 6.36
CA ALA A 207 0.56 3.28 7.36
C ALA A 207 -0.22 2.02 6.93
N PRO A 208 0.16 0.83 7.40
CA PRO A 208 -0.69 -0.34 7.28
C PRO A 208 -1.95 -0.18 8.17
N LEU A 209 -3.05 -0.81 7.76
CA LEU A 209 -4.25 -0.87 8.59
C LEU A 209 -4.06 -1.95 9.66
N THR A 210 -4.15 -1.54 10.91
CA THR A 210 -4.14 -2.39 12.11
C THR A 210 -5.18 -1.87 13.10
N ALA A 211 -5.40 -2.58 14.21
CA ALA A 211 -6.28 -2.11 15.27
C ALA A 211 -5.84 -0.73 15.83
N GLU A 212 -4.52 -0.48 15.89
CA GLU A 212 -3.97 0.78 16.41
C GLU A 212 -3.99 1.92 15.38
N THR A 213 -4.09 1.61 14.09
CA THR A 213 -4.05 2.64 13.04
C THR A 213 -5.41 2.95 12.44
N ARG A 214 -6.43 2.14 12.72
CA ARG A 214 -7.82 2.42 12.31
C ARG A 214 -8.30 3.74 12.95
N GLY A 215 -8.77 4.67 12.11
CA GLY A 215 -9.20 6.00 12.55
C GLY A 215 -8.07 6.87 13.11
N LEU A 216 -6.82 6.57 12.79
CA LEU A 216 -5.65 7.30 13.30
C LEU A 216 -5.70 8.78 12.93
N VAL A 217 -6.17 9.13 11.72
CA VAL A 217 -6.49 10.49 11.30
C VAL A 217 -7.94 10.77 11.71
N SER A 218 -8.13 10.99 13.01
CA SER A 218 -9.42 11.23 13.65
C SER A 218 -9.88 12.69 13.51
N ALA A 219 -11.12 12.98 13.94
CA ALA A 219 -11.64 14.35 14.03
C ALA A 219 -10.70 15.29 14.80
N ASN A 220 -10.09 14.81 15.90
CA ASN A 220 -9.16 15.62 16.69
C ASN A 220 -7.85 15.93 15.93
N VAL A 221 -7.35 14.98 15.14
CA VAL A 221 -6.16 15.20 14.30
C VAL A 221 -6.48 16.20 13.20
N LEU A 222 -7.62 16.04 12.52
CA LEU A 222 -8.07 16.96 11.47
C LEU A 222 -8.28 18.38 12.02
N ALA A 223 -8.89 18.52 13.19
CA ALA A 223 -9.10 19.80 13.84
C ALA A 223 -7.78 20.48 14.30
N ALA A 224 -6.73 19.69 14.54
CA ALA A 224 -5.41 20.20 14.92
C ALA A 224 -4.53 20.57 13.71
N MET A 225 -4.92 20.21 12.49
CA MET A 225 -4.20 20.61 11.26
C MET A 225 -4.31 22.11 11.03
N SER A 226 -3.28 22.68 10.36
CA SER A 226 -3.38 24.06 9.89
C SER A 226 -4.50 24.23 8.86
N PRO A 227 -5.24 25.37 8.86
CA PRO A 227 -6.23 25.63 7.81
C PRO A 227 -5.68 25.66 6.39
N THR A 228 -4.37 25.78 6.23
CA THR A 228 -3.68 25.71 4.92
C THR A 228 -3.13 24.33 4.61
N ALA A 229 -3.20 23.39 5.55
CA ALA A 229 -2.68 22.03 5.39
C ALA A 229 -3.58 21.16 4.50
N ARG A 230 -3.00 20.10 3.96
CA ARG A 230 -3.66 19.15 3.09
C ARG A 230 -3.40 17.72 3.54
N LEU A 231 -4.42 16.87 3.41
CA LEU A 231 -4.30 15.44 3.65
C LEU A 231 -4.06 14.70 2.33
N ILE A 232 -3.16 13.74 2.35
CA ILE A 232 -2.97 12.76 1.27
C ILE A 232 -3.12 11.37 1.87
N ASN A 233 -4.03 10.55 1.34
CA ASN A 233 -4.19 9.17 1.79
C ASN A 233 -3.89 8.18 0.65
N VAL A 234 -2.77 7.48 0.77
CA VAL A 234 -2.31 6.39 -0.12
C VAL A 234 -2.11 5.09 0.66
N GLY A 235 -2.66 5.01 1.87
CA GLY A 235 -2.57 3.84 2.74
C GLY A 235 -3.81 2.96 2.65
N ARG A 236 -4.79 3.21 3.52
CA ARG A 236 -6.11 2.57 3.54
C ARG A 236 -7.17 3.60 3.94
N GLY A 237 -8.39 3.44 3.40
CA GLY A 237 -9.50 4.37 3.70
C GLY A 237 -9.76 4.50 5.18
N GLU A 238 -9.83 3.38 5.88
CA GLU A 238 -10.13 3.30 7.32
C GLU A 238 -9.06 3.91 8.24
N LEU A 239 -7.93 4.37 7.72
CA LEU A 239 -6.97 5.16 8.51
C LEU A 239 -7.49 6.55 8.84
N VAL A 240 -8.46 7.03 8.07
CA VAL A 240 -9.05 8.36 8.17
C VAL A 240 -10.53 8.24 8.54
N ASP A 241 -10.98 9.04 9.49
CA ASP A 241 -12.39 9.24 9.78
C ASP A 241 -13.02 10.02 8.60
N THR A 242 -13.72 9.30 7.72
CA THR A 242 -14.29 9.86 6.48
C THR A 242 -15.34 10.93 6.78
N CYS A 243 -16.17 10.75 7.83
CA CYS A 243 -17.17 11.74 8.21
C CYS A 243 -16.51 13.04 8.69
N ALA A 244 -15.54 12.93 9.61
CA ALA A 244 -14.80 14.08 10.12
C ALA A 244 -14.00 14.78 9.02
N LEU A 245 -13.41 14.02 8.08
CA LEU A 245 -12.71 14.58 6.92
C LEU A 245 -13.67 15.40 6.04
N THR A 246 -14.85 14.84 5.76
CA THR A 246 -15.88 15.53 4.96
C THR A 246 -16.28 16.86 5.60
N GLU A 247 -16.51 16.88 6.91
CA GLU A 247 -16.83 18.10 7.68
C GLU A 247 -15.66 19.11 7.66
N ALA A 248 -14.43 18.65 7.85
CA ALA A 248 -13.24 19.50 7.86
C ALA A 248 -13.00 20.17 6.50
N LEU A 249 -13.25 19.45 5.41
CA LEU A 249 -13.14 19.97 4.03
C LEU A 249 -14.27 20.95 3.70
N ALA A 250 -15.51 20.62 4.07
CA ALA A 250 -16.69 21.47 3.83
C ALA A 250 -16.62 22.79 4.60
N SER A 251 -16.10 22.76 5.83
CA SER A 251 -15.94 23.97 6.67
C SER A 251 -14.68 24.78 6.31
N GLY A 252 -13.76 24.23 5.50
CA GLY A 252 -12.46 24.85 5.22
C GLY A 252 -11.49 24.80 6.41
N SER A 253 -11.72 23.91 7.40
CA SER A 253 -10.79 23.70 8.51
C SER A 253 -9.43 23.15 8.04
N ILE A 254 -9.41 22.48 6.89
CA ILE A 254 -8.21 22.14 6.12
C ILE A 254 -8.37 22.56 4.65
N ALA A 255 -7.26 22.81 3.97
CA ALA A 255 -7.29 23.37 2.62
C ALA A 255 -7.76 22.37 1.55
N GLY A 256 -7.58 21.08 1.77
CA GLY A 256 -7.98 20.07 0.78
C GLY A 256 -7.47 18.68 1.12
N ALA A 257 -7.87 17.70 0.32
CA ALA A 257 -7.41 16.33 0.43
C ALA A 257 -7.20 15.68 -0.94
N ALA A 258 -6.29 14.69 -1.00
CA ALA A 258 -6.14 13.78 -2.12
C ALA A 258 -6.21 12.34 -1.60
N LEU A 259 -7.15 11.57 -2.14
CA LEU A 259 -7.56 10.28 -1.62
C LEU A 259 -7.46 9.24 -2.73
N ASP A 260 -6.46 8.37 -2.66
CA ASP A 260 -6.42 7.17 -3.52
C ASP A 260 -7.24 6.03 -2.93
N VAL A 261 -7.47 6.10 -1.62
CA VAL A 261 -8.25 5.14 -0.84
C VAL A 261 -9.27 5.86 0.05
N VAL A 262 -10.44 5.25 0.22
CA VAL A 262 -11.59 5.80 0.96
C VAL A 262 -12.25 4.71 1.81
N ASP A 263 -13.14 5.09 2.71
CA ASP A 263 -13.98 4.17 3.49
C ASP A 263 -15.43 4.70 3.53
N PRO A 264 -16.41 3.96 2.96
CA PRO A 264 -16.30 2.67 2.29
C PRO A 264 -15.65 2.77 0.91
N GLU A 265 -15.11 1.63 0.41
CA GLU A 265 -14.53 1.51 -0.94
C GLU A 265 -15.26 0.41 -1.72
N PRO A 266 -15.87 0.71 -2.91
CA PRO A 266 -15.90 2.01 -3.58
C PRO A 266 -16.69 3.08 -2.80
N LEU A 267 -16.32 4.37 -3.04
CA LEU A 267 -17.06 5.50 -2.46
C LEU A 267 -18.45 5.56 -3.08
N PRO A 268 -19.56 5.61 -2.29
CA PRO A 268 -20.93 5.71 -2.82
C PRO A 268 -21.12 6.92 -3.73
N ASP A 269 -21.92 6.74 -4.79
CA ASP A 269 -22.13 7.75 -5.83
C ASP A 269 -22.67 9.09 -5.28
N GLU A 270 -23.48 9.04 -4.22
CA GLU A 270 -24.06 10.24 -3.57
C GLU A 270 -23.15 10.86 -2.51
N HIS A 271 -21.94 10.33 -2.31
CA HIS A 271 -21.07 10.84 -1.25
C HIS A 271 -20.60 12.26 -1.53
N GLY A 272 -20.66 13.13 -0.50
CA GLY A 272 -20.38 14.56 -0.64
C GLY A 272 -18.97 14.91 -1.12
N LEU A 273 -17.99 14.04 -0.91
CA LEU A 273 -16.59 14.24 -1.35
C LEU A 273 -16.47 14.38 -2.88
N TRP A 274 -17.35 13.74 -3.67
CA TRP A 274 -17.32 13.85 -5.14
C TRP A 274 -17.52 15.27 -5.66
N GLY A 275 -18.34 16.05 -4.98
CA GLY A 275 -18.67 17.43 -5.37
C GLY A 275 -17.73 18.50 -4.83
N MET A 276 -16.70 18.14 -4.06
CA MET A 276 -15.82 19.11 -3.42
C MET A 276 -14.67 19.53 -4.34
N ASP A 277 -14.55 20.83 -4.60
CA ASP A 277 -13.50 21.41 -5.45
C ASP A 277 -12.09 21.29 -4.88
N ASN A 278 -11.97 21.06 -3.57
CA ASN A 278 -10.73 20.92 -2.82
C ASN A 278 -10.35 19.46 -2.55
N VAL A 279 -10.99 18.50 -3.23
CA VAL A 279 -10.75 17.06 -3.10
C VAL A 279 -10.35 16.45 -4.43
N ILE A 280 -9.33 15.60 -4.40
CA ILE A 280 -8.92 14.75 -5.52
C ILE A 280 -9.17 13.31 -5.09
N ILE A 281 -9.87 12.53 -5.92
CA ILE A 281 -10.16 11.11 -5.65
C ILE A 281 -9.65 10.28 -6.83
N THR A 282 -8.93 9.20 -6.53
CA THR A 282 -8.52 8.19 -7.50
C THR A 282 -8.93 6.80 -7.01
N PRO A 283 -9.21 5.85 -7.91
CA PRO A 283 -9.84 4.58 -7.56
C PRO A 283 -8.83 3.51 -7.13
N HIS A 284 -8.06 3.77 -6.05
CA HIS A 284 -7.09 2.85 -5.43
C HIS A 284 -6.08 2.30 -6.47
N MET A 285 -5.44 3.20 -7.22
CA MET A 285 -4.56 2.87 -8.33
C MET A 285 -3.14 3.45 -8.21
N SER A 286 -2.79 4.06 -7.09
CA SER A 286 -1.50 4.73 -6.92
C SER A 286 -0.28 3.82 -7.09
N GLY A 287 -0.47 2.51 -6.96
CA GLY A 287 0.57 1.51 -7.19
C GLY A 287 0.61 0.91 -8.59
N ASP A 288 -0.43 1.12 -9.41
CA ASP A 288 -0.65 0.41 -10.67
C ASP A 288 0.04 1.15 -11.83
N THR A 289 1.25 0.72 -12.17
CA THR A 289 2.01 1.18 -13.34
C THR A 289 1.91 0.18 -14.50
N GLU A 290 2.34 0.55 -15.70
CA GLU A 290 2.26 -0.33 -16.88
C GLU A 290 2.96 -1.67 -16.69
N ASP A 291 4.00 -1.74 -15.85
CA ASP A 291 4.87 -2.90 -15.61
C ASP A 291 4.73 -3.54 -14.22
N TYR A 292 3.84 -3.01 -13.35
CA TYR A 292 3.75 -3.48 -11.96
C TYR A 292 3.44 -4.97 -11.82
N LEU A 293 2.63 -5.53 -12.74
CA LEU A 293 2.31 -6.96 -12.73
C LEU A 293 3.55 -7.82 -12.99
N ASP A 294 4.43 -7.38 -13.90
CA ASP A 294 5.69 -8.07 -14.19
C ASP A 294 6.65 -8.04 -12.99
N ASP A 295 6.72 -6.91 -12.31
CA ASP A 295 7.52 -6.77 -11.09
C ASP A 295 7.01 -7.64 -9.93
N LEU A 296 5.68 -7.76 -9.76
CA LEU A 296 5.08 -8.71 -8.83
C LEU A 296 5.47 -10.15 -9.15
N GLY A 297 5.37 -10.53 -10.43
CA GLY A 297 5.78 -11.85 -10.91
C GLY A 297 7.27 -12.12 -10.70
N ARG A 298 8.13 -11.13 -10.93
CA ARG A 298 9.59 -11.21 -10.71
C ARG A 298 9.91 -11.51 -9.24
N LEU A 299 9.30 -10.79 -8.30
CA LEU A 299 9.50 -11.03 -6.87
C LEU A 299 9.11 -12.46 -6.47
N PHE A 300 7.97 -12.96 -7.01
CA PHE A 300 7.58 -14.34 -6.74
C PHE A 300 8.61 -15.34 -7.29
N VAL A 301 9.06 -15.18 -8.54
CA VAL A 301 10.05 -16.07 -9.17
C VAL A 301 11.37 -16.06 -8.37
N ASP A 302 11.83 -14.90 -7.93
CA ASP A 302 13.05 -14.78 -7.12
C ASP A 302 12.90 -15.47 -5.76
N ASN A 303 11.77 -15.32 -5.10
CA ASN A 303 11.45 -16.06 -3.87
C ASN A 303 11.30 -17.56 -4.12
N LEU A 304 10.73 -18.00 -5.25
CA LEU A 304 10.62 -19.41 -5.60
C LEU A 304 12.02 -20.03 -5.79
N ARG A 305 12.95 -19.33 -6.43
CA ARG A 305 14.34 -19.75 -6.54
C ARG A 305 15.01 -19.89 -5.16
N ARG A 306 14.76 -18.94 -4.24
CA ARG A 306 15.24 -19.01 -2.85
C ARG A 306 14.64 -20.20 -2.12
N PHE A 307 13.33 -20.43 -2.25
CA PHE A 307 12.63 -21.58 -1.66
C PHE A 307 13.27 -22.91 -2.08
N CYS A 308 13.52 -23.10 -3.40
CA CYS A 308 14.17 -24.31 -3.93
C CYS A 308 15.59 -24.52 -3.40
N ARG A 309 16.29 -23.44 -2.98
CA ARG A 309 17.65 -23.51 -2.43
C ARG A 309 17.69 -23.58 -0.91
N GLY A 310 16.53 -23.53 -0.24
CA GLY A 310 16.46 -23.41 1.20
C GLY A 310 17.01 -22.10 1.77
N GLU A 311 17.03 -21.03 0.95
CA GLU A 311 17.48 -19.69 1.32
C GLU A 311 16.33 -18.92 2.00
N PRO A 312 16.64 -17.93 2.85
CA PRO A 312 15.61 -17.06 3.42
C PRO A 312 14.81 -16.34 2.35
N LEU A 313 13.48 -16.36 2.47
CA LEU A 313 12.59 -15.65 1.56
C LEU A 313 12.59 -14.15 1.87
N GLU A 314 12.32 -13.35 0.85
CA GLU A 314 12.10 -11.92 1.01
C GLU A 314 10.66 -11.63 1.44
N ASN A 315 10.48 -10.54 2.20
CA ASN A 315 9.18 -10.04 2.61
C ASN A 315 8.34 -11.02 3.45
N ILE A 316 8.98 -11.74 4.38
CA ILE A 316 8.26 -12.57 5.34
C ILE A 316 7.41 -11.67 6.24
N VAL A 317 6.13 -11.95 6.27
CA VAL A 317 5.14 -11.22 7.09
C VAL A 317 5.16 -11.78 8.51
N ASP A 318 5.27 -10.90 9.49
CA ASP A 318 4.86 -11.23 10.85
C ASP A 318 3.34 -11.34 10.87
N LYS A 319 2.83 -12.57 10.92
CA LYS A 319 1.40 -12.85 10.82
C LYS A 319 0.60 -12.30 12.00
N THR A 320 1.22 -12.07 13.15
CA THR A 320 0.55 -11.46 14.31
C THR A 320 0.43 -9.95 14.18
N LEU A 321 1.40 -9.31 13.54
CA LEU A 321 1.40 -7.87 13.29
C LEU A 321 0.72 -7.47 11.98
N GLY A 322 0.59 -8.41 11.03
CA GLY A 322 -0.02 -8.19 9.72
C GLY A 322 0.83 -7.43 8.71
N PHE A 323 2.15 -7.33 8.94
CA PHE A 323 3.09 -6.67 8.02
C PHE A 323 4.51 -7.21 8.17
N VAL A 324 5.37 -6.88 7.19
CA VAL A 324 6.80 -7.22 7.23
C VAL A 324 7.52 -6.26 8.17
N THR A 325 8.13 -6.78 9.23
CA THR A 325 9.00 -5.99 10.12
C THR A 325 10.31 -5.64 9.41
N ALA A 326 10.91 -4.50 9.76
CA ALA A 326 12.26 -4.20 9.32
C ALA A 326 13.23 -5.15 10.04
N SER A 327 14.00 -5.91 9.28
CA SER A 327 15.18 -6.65 9.78
C SER A 327 16.31 -5.70 10.10
#